data_ed07e8e01388a6ca90aa96e4fac10f4b
#
_entry.id   ed07e8e01388a6ca90aa96e4fac10f4b
#
_cell.length_a   1.000
_cell.length_b   1.000
_cell.length_c   1.000
_cell.angle_alpha   90.00
_cell.angle_beta   90.00
_cell.angle_gamma   90.00
#
_symmetry.space_group_name_H-M   'P 1'
#
loop_
_entity.id
_entity.type
_entity.pdbx_description
1 polymer ?
#
loop_
_entity_poly.entity_id
_entity_poly.type
_entity_poly.pdbx_seq_one_letter_code
_entity_poly.pdbx_strand_id
1 'polypeptide(L)'
;MPKIIENLPQRLVEEARKQVEESGYGALTIRSVAKECGVGVGTVYNYYPSKEALVAAFMLDDWKCCIANIQDCAQNAQGREPVLWAIYENLHRFMALHAVILRDETAAVGFIGSFGKYHTLLRSQLAKPLTRFCRDDFTADFIAEAMLTWTVNGKSFEELNSVLKRIF
;
A
#
# COMPACT_ATOMS: atom_id res chain seq x y z
N MET A 1 -31.46 -22.20 -5.58
CA MET A 1 -30.13 -22.20 -6.20
C MET A 1 -29.34 -21.00 -5.68
N PRO A 2 -28.12 -21.14 -5.21
CA PRO A 2 -27.30 -19.98 -4.83
C PRO A 2 -27.07 -19.13 -6.08
N LYS A 3 -27.38 -17.85 -5.98
CA LYS A 3 -27.14 -16.88 -7.05
C LYS A 3 -25.63 -16.72 -7.20
N ILE A 4 -25.04 -17.19 -8.28
CA ILE A 4 -23.63 -16.93 -8.57
C ILE A 4 -23.52 -15.42 -8.86
N ILE A 5 -22.90 -14.67 -7.95
CA ILE A 5 -22.66 -13.25 -8.14
C ILE A 5 -21.29 -13.14 -8.83
N GLU A 6 -21.29 -12.72 -10.07
CA GLU A 6 -20.04 -12.47 -10.80
C GLU A 6 -19.16 -11.45 -10.07
N ASN A 7 -17.87 -11.72 -10.00
CA ASN A 7 -16.86 -10.86 -9.35
C ASN A 7 -17.15 -10.49 -7.90
N LEU A 8 -17.78 -11.40 -7.13
CA LEU A 8 -18.12 -11.12 -5.73
C LEU A 8 -16.92 -10.65 -4.89
N PRO A 9 -15.71 -11.26 -4.98
CA PRO A 9 -14.56 -10.78 -4.21
C PRO A 9 -14.25 -9.31 -4.46
N GLN A 10 -14.26 -8.88 -5.72
CA GLN A 10 -14.02 -7.50 -6.11
C GLN A 10 -15.10 -6.56 -5.54
N ARG A 11 -16.37 -6.93 -5.65
CA ARG A 11 -17.48 -6.14 -5.11
C ARG A 11 -17.41 -5.97 -3.58
N LEU A 12 -16.97 -7.01 -2.86
CA LEU A 12 -16.75 -6.93 -1.41
C LEU A 12 -15.65 -5.94 -1.06
N VAL A 13 -14.57 -5.92 -1.82
CA VAL A 13 -13.45 -4.99 -1.67
C VAL A 13 -13.86 -3.55 -1.96
N GLU A 14 -14.58 -3.33 -3.06
CA GLU A 14 -15.09 -2.01 -3.45
C GLU A 14 -16.07 -1.44 -2.43
N GLU A 15 -16.98 -2.28 -1.93
CA GLU A 15 -17.92 -1.87 -0.89
C GLU A 15 -17.21 -1.55 0.42
N ALA A 16 -16.21 -2.34 0.82
CA ALA A 16 -15.42 -2.06 2.02
C ALA A 16 -14.65 -0.74 1.89
N ARG A 17 -14.04 -0.47 0.73
CA ARG A 17 -13.37 0.80 0.45
C ARG A 17 -14.34 1.96 0.60
N LYS A 18 -15.51 1.88 -0.02
CA LYS A 18 -16.55 2.91 0.06
C LYS A 18 -16.95 3.19 1.51
N GLN A 19 -17.21 2.15 2.31
CA GLN A 19 -17.58 2.33 3.72
C GLN A 19 -16.47 2.96 4.55
N VAL A 20 -15.21 2.62 4.29
CA VAL A 20 -14.06 3.27 4.96
C VAL A 20 -13.95 4.74 4.57
N GLU A 21 -14.14 5.08 3.31
CA GLU A 21 -14.09 6.46 2.83
C GLU A 21 -15.24 7.31 3.41
N GLU A 22 -16.45 6.74 3.50
CA GLU A 22 -17.64 7.44 3.98
C GLU A 22 -17.72 7.54 5.52
N SER A 23 -17.30 6.50 6.24
CA SER A 23 -17.59 6.34 7.67
C SER A 23 -16.37 6.01 8.53
N GLY A 24 -15.20 5.85 7.93
CA GLY A 24 -13.96 5.50 8.62
C GLY A 24 -13.78 4.00 8.87
N TYR A 25 -12.53 3.63 9.17
CA TYR A 25 -12.16 2.22 9.42
C TYR A 25 -12.90 1.60 10.63
N GLY A 26 -13.07 2.38 11.71
CA GLY A 26 -13.74 1.90 12.92
C GLY A 26 -15.20 1.46 12.68
N ALA A 27 -15.91 2.10 11.76
CA ALA A 27 -17.29 1.80 11.42
C ALA A 27 -17.46 0.57 10.51
N LEU A 28 -16.40 0.20 9.76
CA LEU A 28 -16.43 -0.95 8.85
C LEU A 28 -16.62 -2.26 9.62
N THR A 29 -17.56 -3.08 9.15
CA THR A 29 -17.79 -4.45 9.63
C THR A 29 -18.03 -5.42 8.48
N ILE A 30 -17.65 -6.69 8.66
CA ILE A 30 -17.98 -7.75 7.69
C ILE A 30 -19.48 -7.86 7.46
N ARG A 31 -20.29 -7.62 8.52
CA ARG A 31 -21.76 -7.66 8.45
C ARG A 31 -22.33 -6.53 7.59
N SER A 32 -21.80 -5.30 7.69
CA SER A 32 -22.25 -4.18 6.86
C SER A 32 -21.94 -4.41 5.39
N VAL A 33 -20.72 -4.87 5.09
CA VAL A 33 -20.32 -5.21 3.70
C VAL A 33 -21.19 -6.33 3.12
N ALA A 34 -21.42 -7.40 3.89
CA ALA A 34 -22.29 -8.51 3.46
C ALA A 34 -23.70 -8.03 3.11
N LYS A 35 -24.27 -7.16 3.95
CA LYS A 35 -25.61 -6.60 3.78
C LYS A 35 -25.70 -5.79 2.47
N GLU A 36 -24.78 -4.86 2.25
CA GLU A 36 -24.77 -4.00 1.04
C GLU A 36 -24.51 -4.80 -0.24
N CYS A 37 -23.68 -5.85 -0.18
CA CYS A 37 -23.46 -6.74 -1.31
C CYS A 37 -24.58 -7.77 -1.54
N GLY A 38 -25.55 -7.86 -0.63
CA GLY A 38 -26.69 -8.80 -0.73
C GLY A 38 -26.28 -10.26 -0.54
N VAL A 39 -25.28 -10.54 0.32
CA VAL A 39 -24.77 -11.89 0.59
C VAL A 39 -24.81 -12.21 2.08
N GLY A 40 -24.70 -13.50 2.41
CA GLY A 40 -24.56 -13.93 3.80
C GLY A 40 -23.16 -13.59 4.36
N VAL A 41 -23.09 -13.29 5.66
CA VAL A 41 -21.83 -13.01 6.37
C VAL A 41 -20.83 -14.16 6.21
N GLY A 42 -21.29 -15.42 6.26
CA GLY A 42 -20.46 -16.60 6.00
C GLY A 42 -19.84 -16.62 4.60
N THR A 43 -20.54 -16.07 3.61
CA THR A 43 -20.02 -15.95 2.24
C THR A 43 -18.84 -14.99 2.20
N VAL A 44 -18.89 -13.87 2.94
CA VAL A 44 -17.76 -12.92 3.01
C VAL A 44 -16.55 -13.59 3.67
N TYR A 45 -16.75 -14.32 4.76
CA TYR A 45 -15.67 -15.03 5.46
C TYR A 45 -14.98 -16.10 4.60
N ASN A 46 -15.65 -16.66 3.60
CA ASN A 46 -15.02 -17.59 2.65
C ASN A 46 -13.94 -16.92 1.77
N TYR A 47 -14.03 -15.62 1.56
CA TYR A 47 -13.05 -14.84 0.76
C TYR A 47 -12.09 -14.05 1.65
N TYR A 48 -12.59 -13.44 2.72
CA TYR A 48 -11.84 -12.55 3.59
C TYR A 48 -12.08 -12.93 5.06
N PRO A 49 -11.06 -13.51 5.73
CA PRO A 49 -11.23 -14.06 7.09
C PRO A 49 -11.46 -12.99 8.17
N SER A 50 -11.20 -11.71 7.84
CA SER A 50 -11.40 -10.58 8.75
C SER A 50 -11.62 -9.28 8.00
N LYS A 51 -12.01 -8.20 8.70
CA LYS A 51 -12.10 -6.88 8.10
C LYS A 51 -10.73 -6.33 7.70
N GLU A 52 -9.68 -6.68 8.46
CA GLU A 52 -8.30 -6.33 8.14
C GLU A 52 -7.86 -6.96 6.82
N ALA A 53 -8.22 -8.21 6.57
CA ALA A 53 -7.93 -8.89 5.31
C ALA A 53 -8.64 -8.22 4.12
N LEU A 54 -9.88 -7.77 4.34
CA LEU A 54 -10.66 -7.06 3.33
C LEU A 54 -10.07 -5.69 3.02
N VAL A 55 -9.66 -4.95 4.06
CA VAL A 55 -8.98 -3.65 3.92
C VAL A 55 -7.61 -3.82 3.28
N ALA A 56 -6.83 -4.81 3.71
CA ALA A 56 -5.53 -5.11 3.11
C ALA A 56 -5.64 -5.41 1.61
N ALA A 57 -6.74 -5.99 1.14
CA ALA A 57 -6.93 -6.32 -0.27
C ALA A 57 -6.97 -5.05 -1.14
N PHE A 58 -7.76 -4.03 -0.80
CA PHE A 58 -7.78 -2.80 -1.60
C PHE A 58 -6.50 -1.95 -1.43
N MET A 59 -5.91 -1.92 -0.23
CA MET A 59 -4.62 -1.27 -0.04
C MET A 59 -3.51 -1.92 -0.88
N LEU A 60 -3.53 -3.25 -0.99
CA LEU A 60 -2.58 -3.97 -1.83
C LEU A 60 -2.76 -3.67 -3.32
N ASP A 61 -4.00 -3.52 -3.78
CA ASP A 61 -4.25 -3.18 -5.19
C ASP A 61 -3.76 -1.75 -5.51
N ASP A 62 -3.98 -0.79 -4.62
CA ASP A 62 -3.43 0.56 -4.76
C ASP A 62 -1.89 0.55 -4.72
N TRP A 63 -1.31 -0.27 -3.85
CA TRP A 63 0.14 -0.45 -3.79
C TRP A 63 0.71 -1.03 -5.09
N LYS A 64 0.06 -2.01 -5.69
CA LYS A 64 0.47 -2.55 -7.01
C LYS A 64 0.49 -1.44 -8.08
N CYS A 65 -0.49 -0.54 -8.09
CA CYS A 65 -0.50 0.61 -8.99
C CYS A 65 0.69 1.55 -8.73
N CYS A 66 1.02 1.84 -7.47
CA CYS A 66 2.20 2.62 -7.11
C CYS A 66 3.49 1.98 -7.64
N ILE A 67 3.67 0.68 -7.43
CA ILE A 67 4.86 -0.04 -7.90
C ILE A 67 4.93 -0.07 -9.43
N ALA A 68 3.81 -0.26 -10.12
CA ALA A 68 3.77 -0.20 -11.59
C ALA A 68 4.23 1.16 -12.12
N ASN A 69 3.76 2.26 -11.53
CA ASN A 69 4.18 3.62 -11.90
C ASN A 69 5.68 3.85 -11.68
N ILE A 70 6.22 3.37 -10.55
CA ILE A 70 7.65 3.50 -10.24
C ILE A 70 8.49 2.67 -11.22
N GLN A 71 8.05 1.46 -11.56
CA GLN A 71 8.74 0.60 -12.52
C GLN A 71 8.75 1.20 -13.93
N ASP A 72 7.63 1.76 -14.38
CA ASP A 72 7.54 2.44 -15.68
C ASP A 72 8.49 3.64 -15.73
N CYS A 73 8.49 4.47 -14.70
CA CYS A 73 9.46 5.56 -14.57
C CYS A 73 10.90 5.05 -14.64
N ALA A 74 11.22 3.97 -13.91
CA ALA A 74 12.57 3.42 -13.87
C ALA A 74 13.03 2.87 -15.23
N GLN A 75 12.13 2.30 -16.03
CA GLN A 75 12.46 1.81 -17.39
C GLN A 75 12.95 2.93 -18.31
N ASN A 76 12.37 4.13 -18.17
CA ASN A 76 12.62 5.27 -19.04
C ASN A 76 13.65 6.28 -18.47
N ALA A 77 14.02 6.14 -17.19
CA ALA A 77 14.88 7.09 -16.49
C ALA A 77 16.35 7.01 -17.00
N GLN A 78 16.98 8.18 -17.19
CA GLN A 78 18.39 8.30 -17.53
C GLN A 78 19.31 8.35 -16.31
N GLY A 79 18.75 8.32 -15.09
CA GLY A 79 19.46 8.33 -13.82
C GLY A 79 18.53 8.01 -12.66
N ARG A 80 19.09 7.93 -11.46
CA ARG A 80 18.32 7.52 -10.27
C ARG A 80 17.36 8.58 -9.73
N GLU A 81 17.64 9.86 -9.92
CA GLU A 81 16.87 10.96 -9.31
C GLU A 81 15.38 10.96 -9.74
N PRO A 82 15.03 10.77 -11.03
CA PRO A 82 13.62 10.59 -11.42
C PRO A 82 12.95 9.40 -10.74
N VAL A 83 13.69 8.31 -10.52
CA VAL A 83 13.14 7.11 -9.84
C VAL A 83 12.92 7.38 -8.36
N LEU A 84 13.85 8.06 -7.69
CA LEU A 84 13.69 8.50 -6.29
C LEU A 84 12.47 9.42 -6.13
N TRP A 85 12.29 10.36 -7.07
CA TRP A 85 11.11 11.21 -7.09
C TRP A 85 9.82 10.42 -7.28
N ALA A 86 9.80 9.46 -8.22
CA ALA A 86 8.65 8.61 -8.44
C ALA A 86 8.30 7.77 -7.19
N ILE A 87 9.31 7.24 -6.49
CA ILE A 87 9.11 6.54 -5.20
C ILE A 87 8.48 7.48 -4.19
N TYR A 88 9.05 8.67 -3.98
CA TYR A 88 8.57 9.65 -3.03
C TYR A 88 7.12 10.05 -3.31
N GLU A 89 6.82 10.43 -4.54
CA GLU A 89 5.48 10.88 -4.96
C GLU A 89 4.43 9.78 -4.79
N ASN A 90 4.74 8.55 -5.21
CA ASN A 90 3.81 7.42 -5.08
C ASN A 90 3.59 7.03 -3.61
N LEU A 91 4.62 7.06 -2.75
CA LEU A 91 4.47 6.87 -1.31
C LEU A 91 3.56 7.95 -0.69
N HIS A 92 3.78 9.21 -1.02
CA HIS A 92 2.94 10.31 -0.55
C HIS A 92 1.48 10.16 -0.97
N ARG A 93 1.25 9.81 -2.23
CA ARG A 93 -0.09 9.56 -2.77
C ARG A 93 -0.77 8.39 -2.07
N PHE A 94 -0.04 7.30 -1.85
CA PHE A 94 -0.55 6.13 -1.12
C PHE A 94 -0.93 6.48 0.32
N MET A 95 -0.07 7.20 1.04
CA MET A 95 -0.37 7.64 2.41
C MET A 95 -1.56 8.59 2.49
N ALA A 96 -1.69 9.51 1.53
CA ALA A 96 -2.82 10.43 1.47
C ALA A 96 -4.15 9.68 1.20
N LEU A 97 -4.13 8.72 0.28
CA LEU A 97 -5.29 7.90 -0.08
C LEU A 97 -5.77 7.07 1.12
N HIS A 98 -4.85 6.54 1.91
CA HIS A 98 -5.17 5.68 3.05
C HIS A 98 -5.07 6.38 4.41
N ALA A 99 -5.05 7.72 4.44
CA ALA A 99 -4.86 8.49 5.66
C ALA A 99 -5.88 8.16 6.76
N VAL A 100 -7.14 7.88 6.38
CA VAL A 100 -8.21 7.50 7.31
C VAL A 100 -7.90 6.19 8.04
N ILE A 101 -7.29 5.22 7.33
CA ILE A 101 -6.90 3.92 7.91
C ILE A 101 -5.60 4.07 8.71
N LEU A 102 -4.59 4.74 8.12
CA LEU A 102 -3.25 4.84 8.72
C LEU A 102 -3.22 5.65 10.03
N ARG A 103 -4.22 6.51 10.26
CA ARG A 103 -4.38 7.30 11.49
C ARG A 103 -5.32 6.66 12.50
N ASP A 104 -5.99 5.57 12.16
CA ASP A 104 -6.94 4.90 13.04
C ASP A 104 -6.19 3.94 13.99
N GLU A 105 -6.30 4.17 15.29
CA GLU A 105 -5.61 3.38 16.32
C GLU A 105 -6.06 1.91 16.31
N THR A 106 -7.32 1.64 15.97
CA THR A 106 -7.84 0.27 15.91
C THR A 106 -7.32 -0.48 14.69
N ALA A 107 -7.09 0.23 13.57
CA ALA A 107 -6.42 -0.32 12.40
C ALA A 107 -4.96 -0.67 12.74
N ALA A 108 -4.24 0.23 13.43
CA ALA A 108 -2.87 -0.02 13.83
C ALA A 108 -2.74 -1.32 14.64
N VAL A 109 -3.62 -1.55 15.62
CA VAL A 109 -3.65 -2.80 16.41
C VAL A 109 -3.92 -4.02 15.53
N GLY A 110 -4.87 -3.94 14.61
CA GLY A 110 -5.23 -5.03 13.70
C GLY A 110 -4.09 -5.47 12.76
N PHE A 111 -3.20 -4.55 12.40
CA PHE A 111 -2.08 -4.80 11.48
C PHE A 111 -0.73 -5.07 12.17
N ILE A 112 -0.60 -4.91 13.50
CA ILE A 112 0.68 -5.06 14.24
C ILE A 112 1.39 -6.38 13.93
N GLY A 113 0.69 -7.51 13.93
CA GLY A 113 1.28 -8.83 13.68
C GLY A 113 1.82 -9.03 12.25
N SER A 114 1.43 -8.15 11.32
CA SER A 114 1.81 -8.23 9.91
C SER A 114 2.81 -7.15 9.49
N PHE A 115 3.06 -6.16 10.34
CA PHE A 115 3.84 -4.97 10.01
C PHE A 115 5.24 -5.29 9.48
N GLY A 116 6.02 -6.12 10.18
CA GLY A 116 7.38 -6.46 9.74
C GLY A 116 7.41 -7.20 8.39
N LYS A 117 6.40 -8.03 8.14
CA LYS A 117 6.24 -8.78 6.88
C LYS A 117 5.95 -7.84 5.71
N TYR A 118 5.00 -6.92 5.89
CA TYR A 118 4.66 -5.94 4.88
C TYR A 118 5.80 -4.95 4.65
N HIS A 119 6.44 -4.47 5.70
CA HIS A 119 7.59 -3.56 5.59
C HIS A 119 8.71 -4.15 4.73
N THR A 120 9.11 -5.40 5.00
CA THR A 120 10.13 -6.09 4.19
C THR A 120 9.71 -6.23 2.73
N LEU A 121 8.44 -6.58 2.47
CA LEU A 121 7.90 -6.69 1.12
C LEU A 121 7.92 -5.33 0.41
N LEU A 122 7.42 -4.28 1.03
CA LEU A 122 7.37 -2.93 0.46
C LEU A 122 8.77 -2.44 0.11
N ARG A 123 9.73 -2.58 1.04
CA ARG A 123 11.12 -2.22 0.81
C ARG A 123 11.71 -2.95 -0.40
N SER A 124 11.58 -4.26 -0.46
CA SER A 124 12.13 -5.06 -1.58
C SER A 124 11.53 -4.66 -2.93
N GLN A 125 10.25 -4.32 -2.97
CA GLN A 125 9.59 -3.85 -4.19
C GLN A 125 10.07 -2.45 -4.61
N LEU A 126 10.38 -1.57 -3.66
CA LEU A 126 10.98 -0.25 -3.93
C LEU A 126 12.46 -0.34 -4.32
N ALA A 127 13.20 -1.30 -3.79
CA ALA A 127 14.61 -1.51 -4.12
C ALA A 127 14.79 -1.98 -5.57
N LYS A 128 13.93 -2.88 -6.04
CA LYS A 128 14.04 -3.48 -7.37
C LYS A 128 14.21 -2.49 -8.52
N PRO A 129 13.42 -1.41 -8.67
CA PRO A 129 13.63 -0.41 -9.73
C PRO A 129 14.92 0.41 -9.57
N LEU A 130 15.53 0.42 -8.37
CA LEU A 130 16.78 1.14 -8.09
C LEU A 130 18.03 0.34 -8.41
N THR A 131 17.97 -1.00 -8.51
CA THR A 131 19.17 -1.87 -8.67
C THR A 131 20.03 -1.48 -9.86
N ARG A 132 19.44 -1.09 -10.99
CA ARG A 132 20.20 -0.67 -12.20
C ARG A 132 20.97 0.64 -12.03
N PHE A 133 20.68 1.41 -10.99
CA PHE A 133 21.30 2.71 -10.69
C PHE A 133 22.22 2.66 -9.47
N CYS A 134 22.35 1.49 -8.84
CA CYS A 134 23.14 1.26 -7.65
C CYS A 134 24.33 0.34 -7.97
N ARG A 135 25.35 0.38 -7.11
CA ARG A 135 26.55 -0.46 -7.26
C ARG A 135 26.29 -1.92 -6.94
N ASP A 136 25.36 -2.15 -6.01
CA ASP A 136 25.00 -3.45 -5.47
C ASP A 136 23.58 -3.43 -4.92
N ASP A 137 23.05 -4.62 -4.61
CA ASP A 137 21.70 -4.78 -4.09
C ASP A 137 21.51 -4.18 -2.69
N PHE A 138 22.57 -4.20 -1.86
CA PHE A 138 22.51 -3.60 -0.53
C PHE A 138 22.32 -2.08 -0.61
N THR A 139 23.00 -1.41 -1.54
CA THR A 139 22.81 0.02 -1.79
C THR A 139 21.39 0.34 -2.22
N ALA A 140 20.79 -0.49 -3.09
CA ALA A 140 19.41 -0.32 -3.51
C ALA A 140 18.43 -0.53 -2.34
N ASP A 141 18.64 -1.56 -1.52
CA ASP A 141 17.86 -1.84 -0.32
C ASP A 141 17.95 -0.71 0.71
N PHE A 142 19.15 -0.16 0.94
CA PHE A 142 19.38 0.94 1.86
C PHE A 142 18.65 2.22 1.42
N ILE A 143 18.72 2.55 0.13
CA ILE A 143 18.01 3.71 -0.44
C ILE A 143 16.49 3.50 -0.32
N ALA A 144 15.99 2.31 -0.65
CA ALA A 144 14.58 1.98 -0.54
C ALA A 144 14.07 2.08 0.90
N GLU A 145 14.86 1.60 1.89
CA GLU A 145 14.57 1.74 3.31
C GLU A 145 14.53 3.20 3.74
N ALA A 146 15.51 3.99 3.33
CA ALA A 146 15.56 5.43 3.63
C ALA A 146 14.35 6.16 3.05
N MET A 147 14.03 5.89 1.78
CA MET A 147 12.86 6.49 1.11
C MET A 147 11.56 6.10 1.79
N LEU A 148 11.35 4.81 2.10
CA LEU A 148 10.15 4.34 2.76
C LEU A 148 9.99 4.96 4.15
N THR A 149 11.00 4.80 5.00
CA THR A 149 10.94 5.21 6.41
C THR A 149 10.82 6.72 6.55
N TRP A 150 11.66 7.49 5.87
CA TRP A 150 11.70 8.93 6.07
C TRP A 150 10.57 9.67 5.36
N THR A 151 10.06 9.17 4.23
CA THR A 151 8.85 9.71 3.60
C THR A 151 7.64 9.53 4.50
N VAL A 152 7.47 8.35 5.11
CA VAL A 152 6.40 8.08 6.08
C VAL A 152 6.53 9.00 7.31
N ASN A 153 7.75 9.31 7.74
CA ASN A 153 8.03 10.25 8.85
C ASN A 153 7.98 11.74 8.44
N GLY A 154 7.48 12.07 7.25
CA GLY A 154 7.19 13.43 6.82
C GLY A 154 8.40 14.24 6.35
N LYS A 155 9.52 13.58 5.99
CA LYS A 155 10.66 14.26 5.38
C LYS A 155 10.36 14.65 3.93
N SER A 156 10.79 15.85 3.53
CA SER A 156 10.62 16.31 2.15
C SER A 156 11.55 15.58 1.20
N PHE A 157 11.21 15.57 -0.09
CA PHE A 157 12.08 15.00 -1.11
C PHE A 157 13.46 15.68 -1.16
N GLU A 158 13.50 16.99 -1.01
CA GLU A 158 14.73 17.78 -1.02
C GLU A 158 15.68 17.37 0.12
N GLU A 159 15.13 17.17 1.34
CA GLU A 159 15.90 16.69 2.48
C GLU A 159 16.49 15.31 2.19
N LEU A 160 15.67 14.36 1.73
CA LEU A 160 16.09 13.00 1.41
C LEU A 160 17.13 12.97 0.28
N ASN A 161 16.85 13.64 -0.83
CA ASN A 161 17.70 13.67 -2.00
C ASN A 161 19.06 14.34 -1.70
N SER A 162 19.08 15.38 -0.85
CA SER A 162 20.31 16.04 -0.43
C SER A 162 21.27 15.11 0.31
N VAL A 163 20.74 14.20 1.13
CA VAL A 163 21.53 13.18 1.85
C VAL A 163 21.97 12.09 0.89
N LEU A 164 21.05 11.54 0.09
CA LEU A 164 21.34 10.47 -0.85
C LEU A 164 22.38 10.86 -1.92
N LYS A 165 22.39 12.13 -2.35
CA LYS A 165 23.42 12.64 -3.28
C LYS A 165 24.82 12.71 -2.68
N ARG A 166 24.95 12.77 -1.35
CA ARG A 166 26.28 12.82 -0.66
C ARG A 166 26.83 11.44 -0.37
N ILE A 167 25.97 10.45 -0.24
CA ILE A 167 26.36 9.09 0.17
C ILE A 167 26.60 8.21 -1.05
N PHE A 168 25.89 8.43 -2.12
CA PHE A 168 25.87 7.63 -3.35
C PHE A 168 26.02 8.50 -4.61
#